data_e3e627d180e4240ed022921402301605
#
_entry.id   e3e627d180e4240ed022921402301605
#
_cell.length_a   1.000
_cell.length_b   1.000
_cell.length_c   1.000
_cell.angle_alpha   90.00
_cell.angle_beta   90.00
_cell.angle_gamma   90.00
#
_symmetry.space_group_name_H-M   'P 1'
#
loop_
_entity.id
_entity.type
_entity.pdbx_description
1 polymer ?
#
loop_
_entity_poly.entity_id
_entity_poly.type
_entity_poly.pdbx_seq_one_letter_code
_entity_poly.pdbx_strand_id
1 'polypeptide(L)' 'MAEVPVKDKIEYTVALVSDFAKKYSLSTVQAFNYLDRFTAIDFVNQHYNITHTLPFAEIIDDLSLYCKNHGENL' A
#
# COMPACT_ATOMS: atom_id res chain seq x y z
N MET A 1 -14.27 -20.98 0.58
CA MET A 1 -13.36 -20.08 1.25
C MET A 1 -14.06 -18.76 1.51
N ALA A 2 -13.96 -18.25 2.71
CA ALA A 2 -14.65 -17.01 3.05
C ALA A 2 -14.01 -15.82 2.32
N GLU A 3 -14.86 -14.96 1.79
CA GLU A 3 -14.38 -13.71 1.22
C GLU A 3 -13.86 -12.79 2.32
N VAL A 4 -12.80 -12.05 2.03
CA VAL A 4 -12.33 -11.03 2.95
C VAL A 4 -13.30 -9.86 2.90
N PRO A 5 -13.83 -9.41 4.06
CA PRO A 5 -14.72 -8.26 4.06
C PRO A 5 -14.04 -7.02 3.49
N VAL A 6 -14.80 -6.25 2.71
CA VAL A 6 -14.30 -4.99 2.14
C VAL A 6 -13.81 -4.06 3.25
N LYS A 7 -14.50 -4.04 4.38
CA LYS A 7 -14.12 -3.23 5.53
C LYS A 7 -12.69 -3.53 6.00
N ASP A 8 -12.33 -4.82 6.07
CA ASP A 8 -10.99 -5.21 6.52
C ASP A 8 -9.92 -4.74 5.53
N LYS A 9 -10.21 -4.82 4.24
CA LYS A 9 -9.29 -4.33 3.21
C LYS A 9 -9.09 -2.83 3.30
N ILE A 10 -10.14 -2.08 3.55
CA ILE A 10 -10.07 -0.63 3.69
C ILE A 10 -9.24 -0.27 4.93
N GLU A 11 -9.53 -0.90 6.05
CA GLU A 11 -8.78 -0.64 7.29
C GLU A 11 -7.30 -0.97 7.14
N TYR A 12 -7.00 -2.09 6.51
CA TYR A 12 -5.63 -2.48 6.24
C TYR A 12 -4.93 -1.46 5.35
N THR A 13 -5.58 -1.03 4.28
CA THR A 13 -5.02 -0.07 3.34
C THR A 13 -4.75 1.27 4.02
N VAL A 14 -5.68 1.76 4.84
CA VAL A 14 -5.49 3.01 5.57
C VAL A 14 -4.29 2.92 6.51
N ALA A 15 -4.17 1.83 7.25
CA ALA A 15 -3.04 1.63 8.15
C ALA A 15 -1.71 1.57 7.38
N LEU A 16 -1.69 0.87 6.26
CA LEU A 16 -0.50 0.74 5.43
C LEU A 16 -0.09 2.09 4.84
N VAL A 17 -1.05 2.86 4.33
CA VAL A 17 -0.78 4.19 3.79
C VAL A 17 -0.23 5.11 4.87
N SER A 18 -0.77 5.04 6.10
CA SER A 18 -0.28 5.84 7.21
C SER A 18 1.18 5.52 7.55
N ASP A 19 1.53 4.24 7.58
CA ASP A 19 2.91 3.83 7.84
C ASP A 19 3.85 4.22 6.70
N PHE A 20 3.40 4.11 5.46
CA PHE A 20 4.15 4.56 4.30
C PHE A 20 4.43 6.07 4.40
N ALA A 21 3.40 6.84 4.77
CA ALA A 21 3.54 8.28 4.94
C ALA A 21 4.59 8.62 6.01
N LYS A 22 4.58 7.92 7.13
CA LYS A 22 5.56 8.14 8.20
C LYS A 22 6.97 7.87 7.73
N LYS A 23 7.18 6.79 6.98
CA LYS A 23 8.50 6.41 6.50
C LYS A 23 9.10 7.48 5.59
N TYR A 24 8.27 8.09 4.74
CA TYR A 24 8.73 9.05 3.74
C TYR A 24 8.42 10.50 4.10
N SER A 25 8.01 10.74 5.33
CA SER A 25 7.70 12.10 5.84
C SER A 25 6.64 12.80 4.99
N LEU A 26 5.62 12.06 4.61
CA LEU A 26 4.49 12.58 3.83
C LEU A 26 3.25 12.68 4.72
N SER A 27 2.29 13.51 4.32
CA SER A 27 0.95 13.42 4.89
C SER A 27 0.27 12.16 4.39
N THR A 28 -0.76 11.71 5.09
CA THR A 28 -1.54 10.55 4.67
C THR A 28 -2.13 10.76 3.27
N VAL A 29 -2.63 11.97 2.99
CA VAL A 29 -3.20 12.30 1.69
C VAL A 29 -2.14 12.23 0.60
N GLN A 30 -0.96 12.79 0.85
CA GLN A 30 0.15 12.74 -0.11
C GLN A 30 0.56 11.30 -0.41
N ALA A 31 0.67 10.48 0.64
CA ALA A 31 1.05 9.08 0.49
C ALA A 31 0.01 8.31 -0.31
N PHE A 32 -1.28 8.52 0.00
CA PHE A 32 -2.36 7.86 -0.73
C PHE A 32 -2.33 8.24 -2.21
N ASN A 33 -2.22 9.53 -2.50
CA ASN A 33 -2.21 10.01 -3.88
C ASN A 33 -1.02 9.46 -4.66
N TYR A 34 0.15 9.38 -4.01
CA TYR A 34 1.33 8.80 -4.61
C TYR A 34 1.13 7.33 -4.97
N LEU A 35 0.64 6.55 -4.01
CA LEU A 35 0.43 5.12 -4.23
C LEU A 35 -0.67 4.86 -5.26
N ASP A 36 -1.74 5.63 -5.22
CA ASP A 36 -2.83 5.50 -6.16
C ASP A 36 -2.39 5.84 -7.59
N ARG A 37 -1.55 6.84 -7.74
CA ARG A 37 -1.02 7.25 -9.04
C ARG A 37 -0.30 6.11 -9.76
N PHE A 38 0.40 5.27 -9.01
CA PHE A 38 1.15 4.14 -9.56
C PHE A 38 0.40 2.81 -9.45
N THR A 39 -0.89 2.87 -9.18
CA THR A 39 -1.76 1.68 -9.00
C THR A 39 -1.35 0.75 -7.86
N ALA A 40 -0.53 1.23 -6.94
CA ALA A 40 -0.06 0.43 -5.82
C ALA A 40 -1.20 0.07 -4.86
N ILE A 41 -2.20 0.92 -4.72
CA ILE A 41 -3.38 0.63 -3.89
C ILE A 41 -4.14 -0.58 -4.45
N ASP A 42 -4.34 -0.62 -5.76
CA ASP A 42 -4.98 -1.76 -6.42
C ASP A 42 -4.16 -3.03 -6.25
N PHE A 43 -2.84 -2.91 -6.37
CA PHE A 43 -1.94 -4.04 -6.17
C PHE A 43 -2.10 -4.64 -4.77
N VAL A 44 -2.13 -3.80 -3.74
CA VAL A 44 -2.32 -4.24 -2.36
C VAL A 44 -3.67 -4.95 -2.19
N ASN A 45 -4.73 -4.38 -2.76
CA ASN A 45 -6.07 -4.96 -2.65
C ASN A 45 -6.16 -6.32 -3.35
N GLN A 46 -5.55 -6.45 -4.52
CA GLN A 46 -5.54 -7.71 -5.27
C GLN A 46 -4.77 -8.80 -4.53
N HIS A 47 -3.73 -8.44 -3.79
CA HIS A 47 -2.86 -9.38 -3.11
C HIS A 47 -3.05 -9.39 -1.59
N TYR A 48 -4.21 -8.94 -1.13
CA TYR A 48 -4.49 -8.81 0.30
C TYR A 48 -4.24 -10.12 1.06
N ASN A 49 -4.62 -11.25 0.48
CA ASN A 49 -4.47 -12.55 1.15
C ASN A 49 -3.03 -12.87 1.50
N ILE A 50 -2.09 -12.33 0.73
CA ILE A 50 -0.66 -12.52 0.97
C ILE A 50 -0.11 -11.36 1.80
N THR A 51 -0.42 -10.13 1.41
CA THR A 51 0.20 -8.95 2.01
C THR A 51 -0.17 -8.79 3.48
N HIS A 52 -1.40 -9.13 3.87
CA HIS A 52 -1.81 -8.94 5.27
C HIS A 52 -1.07 -9.86 6.24
N THR A 53 -0.38 -10.89 5.76
CA THR A 53 0.41 -11.79 6.58
C THR A 53 1.85 -11.32 6.77
N LEU A 54 2.25 -10.27 6.07
CA LEU A 54 3.62 -9.76 6.10
C LEU A 54 3.70 -8.49 6.95
N PRO A 55 4.87 -8.22 7.56
CA PRO A 55 5.05 -6.96 8.27
C PRO A 55 4.92 -5.76 7.33
N PHE A 56 4.37 -4.66 7.84
CA PHE A 56 4.23 -3.44 7.04
C PHE A 56 5.56 -2.95 6.48
N ALA A 57 6.65 -3.09 7.23
CA ALA A 57 7.97 -2.66 6.75
C ALA A 57 8.34 -3.34 5.42
N GLU A 58 8.08 -4.65 5.31
CA GLU A 58 8.33 -5.38 4.06
C GLU A 58 7.43 -4.91 2.93
N ILE A 59 6.14 -4.72 3.24
CA ILE A 59 5.17 -4.29 2.24
C ILE A 59 5.52 -2.89 1.74
N ILE A 60 5.94 -2.00 2.64
CA ILE A 60 6.31 -0.63 2.26
C ILE A 60 7.52 -0.63 1.34
N ASP A 61 8.51 -1.47 1.61
CA ASP A 61 9.67 -1.60 0.74
C ASP A 61 9.27 -2.15 -0.63
N ASP A 62 8.39 -3.14 -0.66
CA ASP A 62 7.88 -3.71 -1.90
C ASP A 62 7.08 -2.69 -2.70
N LEU A 63 6.27 -1.87 -2.04
CA LEU A 63 5.50 -0.83 -2.71
C LEU A 63 6.40 0.25 -3.30
N SER A 64 7.46 0.62 -2.58
CA SER A 64 8.45 1.56 -3.08
C SER A 64 9.08 1.06 -4.37
N LEU A 65 9.47 -0.19 -4.38
CA LEU A 65 10.06 -0.83 -5.56
C LEU A 65 9.03 -0.94 -6.70
N TYR A 66 7.79 -1.29 -6.36
CA TYR A 66 6.71 -1.38 -7.33
C TYR A 66 6.51 -0.04 -8.05
N CYS A 67 6.47 1.05 -7.29
CA CYS A 67 6.30 2.38 -7.87
C CYS A 67 7.46 2.75 -8.79
N LYS A 68 8.68 2.44 -8.39
CA LYS A 68 9.87 2.70 -9.23
C LYS A 68 9.81 1.92 -10.54
N ASN A 69 9.37 0.67 -10.47
CA ASN A 69 9.29 -0.19 -11.67
C ASN A 69 8.13 0.22 -12.58
N HIS A 70 7.15 0.98 -12.07
CA HIS A 70 5.96 1.38 -12.83
C HIS A 70 5.99 2.85 -13.23
N GLY A 71 7.18 3.43 -13.35
CA GLY A 71 7.33 4.72 -13.97
C GLY A 71 7.63 5.87 -13.03
N GLU A 72 7.90 5.61 -11.76
CA GLU A 72 8.36 6.66 -10.88
C GLU A 72 9.70 7.19 -11.37
N ASN A 73 9.76 8.48 -11.53
CA ASN A 73 10.94 9.14 -12.05
C ASN A 73 11.44 10.12 -11.00
N LEU A 74 12.37 9.68 -10.22
CA LEU A 74 12.99 10.55 -9.23
C LEU A 74 14.30 11.12 -9.73
#